data_03b27a65e9ce30ea1c82471cea0c4c64
#
_entry.id   03b27a65e9ce30ea1c82471cea0c4c64
#
_cell.length_a   1.000
_cell.length_b   1.000
_cell.length_c   1.000
_cell.angle_alpha   90.00
_cell.angle_beta   90.00
_cell.angle_gamma   90.00
#
_symmetry.space_group_name_H-M   'P 1'
#
loop_
_entity.id
_entity.type
_entity.pdbx_description
1 polymer ?
#
loop_
_entity_poly.entity_id
_entity_poly.type
_entity_poly.pdbx_seq_one_letter_code
_entity_poly.pdbx_strand_id
1 'polypeptide(L)'
;MSDRDHKPRFQKDRPKDRTSGPKRWERKVGRAKPEPRAREPLDLVILYGWHTVTAALANPRRKIRKLFLTENAAHRLAEEKIETRVTPEIVRPQVIDQRLGPDAVHQGLLAEADHLDSPDIRKLPRDGVVLVLDQITDPHNVGAILRSAAAFAVKAVVTTARHSPEATGVLAKSASGALEMVPLVLVQNLARALNELNDEGFMTVGLDSEGAENLASVELQSPLALVLGAEGKGLRQLTRETCSVVARMDMPGEIKSLNVSNAAALALYIGNTRLKLM
;
A
#
# COMPACT_ATOMS: atom_id res chain seq x y z
N MET A 1 45.56 -20.66 51.42
CA MET A 1 46.68 -19.81 50.99
C MET A 1 46.00 -18.67 50.26
N SER A 2 45.63 -17.56 50.98
CA SER A 2 46.48 -16.41 51.35
C SER A 2 46.83 -15.61 50.09
N ASP A 3 46.50 -14.37 49.88
CA ASP A 3 46.39 -13.14 50.66
C ASP A 3 45.67 -12.09 49.81
N ARG A 4 44.74 -11.29 50.31
CA ARG A 4 44.81 -9.94 50.91
C ARG A 4 45.79 -9.00 50.16
N ASP A 5 45.41 -7.82 49.71
CA ASP A 5 45.10 -6.57 50.36
C ASP A 5 45.06 -5.42 49.34
N HIS A 6 44.33 -4.46 49.50
CA HIS A 6 44.35 -3.12 50.10
C HIS A 6 43.81 -2.02 49.14
N LYS A 7 42.79 -1.33 49.64
CA LYS A 7 42.41 0.04 49.25
C LYS A 7 43.45 1.06 49.75
N PRO A 8 43.50 2.28 49.19
CA PRO A 8 42.98 3.36 50.01
C PRO A 8 42.08 4.41 49.30
N ARG A 9 41.19 4.94 50.13
CA ARG A 9 40.44 6.17 49.96
C ARG A 9 41.38 7.37 50.02
N PHE A 10 41.11 8.40 49.22
CA PHE A 10 41.45 9.78 49.54
C PHE A 10 40.27 10.71 49.36
N GLN A 11 39.82 11.29 50.49
CA GLN A 11 39.04 12.50 50.60
C GLN A 11 39.99 13.69 50.62
N LYS A 12 39.58 14.81 49.98
CA LYS A 12 39.81 16.19 50.45
C LYS A 12 39.25 17.16 49.41
N ASP A 13 38.36 17.87 49.75
CA ASP A 13 38.14 19.23 50.34
C ASP A 13 37.81 20.27 49.27
N ARG A 14 36.63 20.88 49.47
CA ARG A 14 36.17 22.12 48.81
C ARG A 14 36.94 23.33 49.34
N PRO A 15 37.01 24.42 48.57
CA PRO A 15 36.60 25.69 49.14
C PRO A 15 35.47 26.37 48.35
N LYS A 16 34.59 26.97 49.10
CA LYS A 16 33.59 27.97 48.67
C LYS A 16 34.33 29.26 48.36
N ASP A 17 33.99 29.86 47.22
CA ASP A 17 34.13 31.32 47.18
C ASP A 17 32.91 31.95 46.49
N ARG A 18 32.35 32.90 47.23
CA ARG A 18 31.23 33.77 46.82
C ARG A 18 31.81 35.06 46.28
N THR A 19 31.51 35.39 45.03
CA THR A 19 31.45 36.78 44.64
C THR A 19 30.30 37.00 43.68
N SER A 20 29.33 37.74 44.15
CA SER A 20 28.17 38.24 43.45
C SER A 20 28.56 39.43 42.58
N GLY A 21 28.44 39.30 41.26
CA GLY A 21 28.51 40.42 40.31
C GLY A 21 27.14 40.64 39.64
N PRO A 22 26.80 41.88 39.23
CA PRO A 22 25.43 42.23 38.83
C PRO A 22 25.05 41.66 37.49
N LYS A 23 23.82 41.10 37.41
CA LYS A 23 23.19 40.56 36.21
C LYS A 23 22.95 41.67 35.19
N ARG A 24 23.72 41.66 34.11
CA ARG A 24 23.50 42.47 32.94
C ARG A 24 22.34 41.92 32.15
N TRP A 25 21.24 42.65 31.98
CA TRP A 25 20.10 42.33 31.14
C TRP A 25 20.47 42.41 29.67
N GLU A 26 20.72 41.27 29.03
CA GLU A 26 20.88 41.25 27.59
C GLU A 26 19.49 41.34 26.93
N ARG A 27 19.33 42.34 26.09
CA ARG A 27 18.14 42.54 25.25
C ARG A 27 17.96 41.30 24.38
N LYS A 28 16.78 40.66 24.50
CA LYS A 28 16.32 39.61 23.55
C LYS A 28 16.30 40.23 22.15
N VAL A 29 17.26 39.87 21.33
CA VAL A 29 17.21 40.05 19.87
C VAL A 29 16.00 39.27 19.37
N GLY A 30 15.10 39.96 18.65
CA GLY A 30 13.87 39.40 18.13
C GLY A 30 14.15 38.13 17.31
N ARG A 31 13.46 37.05 17.65
CA ARG A 31 13.44 35.85 16.82
C ARG A 31 12.90 36.26 15.46
N ALA A 32 13.75 36.16 14.46
CA ALA A 32 13.32 36.23 13.05
C ALA A 32 12.21 35.22 12.83
N LYS A 33 11.12 35.62 12.17
CA LYS A 33 10.08 34.68 11.73
C LYS A 33 10.77 33.60 10.89
N PRO A 34 10.46 32.32 11.12
CA PRO A 34 11.01 31.26 10.29
C PRO A 34 10.57 31.54 8.84
N GLU A 35 11.53 31.59 7.94
CA GLU A 35 11.27 31.62 6.51
C GLU A 35 10.39 30.43 6.14
N PRO A 36 9.44 30.59 5.17
CA PRO A 36 8.62 29.47 4.74
C PRO A 36 9.57 28.37 4.27
N ARG A 37 9.54 27.22 4.96
CA ARG A 37 10.27 26.01 4.58
C ARG A 37 10.04 25.78 3.09
N ALA A 38 11.12 25.63 2.34
CA ALA A 38 11.05 25.15 0.97
C ALA A 38 10.11 23.94 0.97
N ARG A 39 9.10 23.96 0.08
CA ARG A 39 8.18 22.83 -0.08
C ARG A 39 9.03 21.60 -0.29
N GLU A 40 8.89 20.61 0.60
CA GLU A 40 9.47 19.28 0.38
C GLU A 40 9.11 18.83 -1.04
N PRO A 41 10.02 18.13 -1.75
CA PRO A 41 9.69 17.61 -3.07
C PRO A 41 8.36 16.86 -2.95
N LEU A 42 7.39 17.25 -3.77
CA LEU A 42 6.09 16.58 -3.82
C LEU A 42 6.38 15.10 -4.05
N ASP A 43 5.98 14.25 -3.11
CA ASP A 43 6.03 12.80 -3.24
C ASP A 43 5.00 12.41 -4.32
N LEU A 44 5.47 12.32 -5.56
CA LEU A 44 4.63 12.10 -6.73
C LEU A 44 4.70 10.64 -7.16
N VAL A 45 3.56 10.09 -7.49
CA VAL A 45 3.46 8.79 -8.15
C VAL A 45 3.79 8.95 -9.63
N ILE A 46 4.68 8.10 -10.12
CA ILE A 46 4.98 8.00 -11.55
C ILE A 46 4.10 6.89 -12.14
N LEU A 47 3.23 7.27 -13.06
CA LEU A 47 2.33 6.38 -13.79
C LEU A 47 2.80 6.26 -15.23
N TYR A 48 2.89 5.05 -15.80
CA TYR A 48 3.31 4.87 -17.18
C TYR A 48 2.63 3.68 -17.87
N GLY A 49 2.60 3.72 -19.17
CA GLY A 49 1.93 2.74 -20.03
C GLY A 49 0.46 3.05 -20.25
N TRP A 50 -0.09 2.50 -21.35
CA TRP A 50 -1.40 2.87 -21.89
C TRP A 50 -2.52 2.75 -20.84
N HIS A 51 -2.80 1.55 -20.36
CA HIS A 51 -3.93 1.32 -19.46
C HIS A 51 -3.82 2.06 -18.12
N THR A 52 -2.60 2.19 -17.59
CA THR A 52 -2.36 2.89 -16.34
C THR A 52 -2.66 4.37 -16.46
N VAL A 53 -2.11 5.03 -17.50
CA VAL A 53 -2.28 6.48 -17.68
C VAL A 53 -3.69 6.83 -18.13
N THR A 54 -4.30 6.04 -19.04
CA THR A 54 -5.68 6.30 -19.47
C THR A 54 -6.69 6.12 -18.35
N ALA A 55 -6.51 5.12 -17.47
CA ALA A 55 -7.32 4.97 -16.27
C ALA A 55 -7.16 6.16 -15.31
N ALA A 56 -5.93 6.66 -15.13
CA ALA A 56 -5.67 7.84 -14.32
C ALA A 56 -6.31 9.11 -14.91
N LEU A 57 -6.28 9.28 -16.22
CA LEU A 57 -6.97 10.38 -16.93
C LEU A 57 -8.48 10.30 -16.74
N ALA A 58 -9.06 9.10 -16.74
CA ALA A 58 -10.48 8.88 -16.53
C ALA A 58 -10.92 9.08 -15.06
N ASN A 59 -10.02 8.92 -14.09
CA ASN A 59 -10.36 9.03 -12.66
C ASN A 59 -10.43 10.49 -12.18
N PRO A 60 -11.61 11.04 -11.82
CA PRO A 60 -11.73 12.43 -11.37
C PRO A 60 -10.98 12.71 -10.05
N ARG A 61 -10.72 11.68 -9.24
CA ARG A 61 -9.98 11.83 -7.98
C ARG A 61 -8.47 11.91 -8.18
N ARG A 62 -7.93 11.44 -9.33
CA ARG A 62 -6.50 11.47 -9.63
C ARG A 62 -6.08 12.86 -10.09
N LYS A 63 -5.23 13.51 -9.31
CA LYS A 63 -4.66 14.81 -9.65
C LYS A 63 -3.34 14.63 -10.39
N ILE A 64 -3.40 14.72 -11.72
CA ILE A 64 -2.23 14.68 -12.58
C ILE A 64 -1.55 16.03 -12.55
N ARG A 65 -0.25 16.05 -12.32
CA ARG A 65 0.59 17.26 -12.26
C ARG A 65 1.27 17.54 -13.59
N LYS A 66 1.78 16.46 -14.23
CA LYS A 66 2.39 16.52 -15.55
C LYS A 66 2.03 15.29 -16.37
N LEU A 67 1.91 15.49 -17.67
CA LEU A 67 1.61 14.43 -18.62
C LEU A 67 2.59 14.55 -19.79
N PHE A 68 3.38 13.50 -20.01
CA PHE A 68 4.32 13.39 -21.12
C PHE A 68 3.79 12.37 -22.12
N LEU A 69 3.70 12.78 -23.37
CA LEU A 69 3.20 11.95 -24.46
C LEU A 69 4.20 11.95 -25.62
N THR A 70 4.36 10.80 -26.26
CA THR A 70 4.93 10.80 -27.62
C THR A 70 3.87 11.22 -28.64
N GLU A 71 4.27 11.65 -29.81
CA GLU A 71 3.34 12.02 -30.91
C GLU A 71 2.35 10.89 -31.19
N ASN A 72 2.84 9.64 -31.32
CA ASN A 72 1.99 8.47 -31.55
C ASN A 72 0.97 8.24 -30.42
N ALA A 73 1.38 8.42 -29.17
CA ALA A 73 0.48 8.30 -28.04
C ALA A 73 -0.58 9.40 -27.99
N ALA A 74 -0.20 10.64 -28.35
CA ALA A 74 -1.13 11.76 -28.44
C ALA A 74 -2.18 11.52 -29.56
N HIS A 75 -1.75 11.05 -30.73
CA HIS A 75 -2.66 10.67 -31.81
C HIS A 75 -3.65 9.58 -31.37
N ARG A 76 -3.16 8.53 -30.74
CA ARG A 76 -4.00 7.44 -30.27
C ARG A 76 -5.01 7.89 -29.20
N LEU A 77 -4.62 8.77 -28.25
CA LEU A 77 -5.57 9.35 -27.29
C LEU A 77 -6.69 10.13 -27.99
N ALA A 78 -6.34 10.89 -29.03
CA ALA A 78 -7.31 11.64 -29.82
C ALA A 78 -8.28 10.71 -30.60
N GLU A 79 -7.76 9.65 -31.22
CA GLU A 79 -8.57 8.63 -31.90
C GLU A 79 -9.54 7.92 -30.96
N GLU A 80 -9.06 7.54 -29.75
CA GLU A 80 -9.88 6.91 -28.72
C GLU A 80 -10.76 7.92 -27.93
N LYS A 81 -10.69 9.22 -28.29
CA LYS A 81 -11.44 10.33 -27.64
C LYS A 81 -11.22 10.42 -26.14
N ILE A 82 -9.99 10.14 -25.68
CA ILE A 82 -9.61 10.26 -24.28
C ILE A 82 -9.15 11.69 -24.02
N GLU A 83 -9.89 12.40 -23.18
CA GLU A 83 -9.57 13.77 -22.80
C GLU A 83 -8.40 13.85 -21.81
N THR A 84 -7.49 14.78 -22.07
CA THR A 84 -6.42 15.12 -21.11
C THR A 84 -6.85 16.30 -20.25
N ARG A 85 -6.80 16.14 -18.92
CA ARG A 85 -7.18 17.22 -17.98
C ARG A 85 -6.07 18.22 -17.72
N VAL A 86 -4.89 17.94 -18.23
CA VAL A 86 -3.70 18.80 -18.18
C VAL A 86 -3.13 18.89 -19.58
N THR A 87 -2.52 20.03 -19.90
CA THR A 87 -1.84 20.21 -21.20
C THR A 87 -0.65 19.24 -21.26
N PRO A 88 -0.60 18.30 -22.22
CA PRO A 88 0.50 17.36 -22.30
C PRO A 88 1.76 18.02 -22.88
N GLU A 89 2.91 17.57 -22.41
CA GLU A 89 4.21 17.85 -23.02
C GLU A 89 4.49 16.77 -24.09
N ILE A 90 4.60 17.15 -25.35
CA ILE A 90 4.95 16.24 -26.43
C ILE A 90 6.47 16.03 -26.41
N VAL A 91 6.90 14.79 -26.24
CA VAL A 91 8.31 14.43 -26.05
C VAL A 91 8.72 13.26 -26.96
N ARG A 92 10.04 13.12 -27.18
CA ARG A 92 10.58 11.91 -27.81
C ARG A 92 10.58 10.73 -26.84
N PRO A 93 10.44 9.47 -27.29
CA PRO A 93 10.47 8.29 -26.41
C PRO A 93 11.64 8.27 -25.43
N GLN A 94 12.81 8.67 -25.88
CA GLN A 94 14.04 8.70 -25.06
C GLN A 94 13.93 9.57 -23.80
N VAL A 95 13.08 10.61 -23.82
CA VAL A 95 12.84 11.46 -22.64
C VAL A 95 12.09 10.68 -21.55
N ILE A 96 11.19 9.80 -21.96
CA ILE A 96 10.47 8.92 -21.03
C ILE A 96 11.39 7.80 -20.55
N ASP A 97 12.19 7.19 -21.44
CA ASP A 97 13.18 6.16 -21.10
C ASP A 97 14.19 6.67 -20.05
N GLN A 98 14.67 7.92 -20.18
CA GLN A 98 15.58 8.54 -19.22
C GLN A 98 14.99 8.67 -17.81
N ARG A 99 13.66 8.81 -17.70
CA ARG A 99 12.96 8.94 -16.42
C ARG A 99 12.61 7.61 -15.78
N LEU A 100 12.37 6.59 -16.58
CA LEU A 100 11.89 5.27 -16.13
C LEU A 100 12.95 4.18 -16.13
N GLY A 101 14.03 4.36 -16.90
CA GLY A 101 14.98 3.34 -17.24
C GLY A 101 14.65 2.63 -18.56
N PRO A 102 15.65 1.97 -19.19
CA PRO A 102 15.56 1.43 -20.56
C PRO A 102 14.60 0.24 -20.67
N ASP A 103 14.34 -0.46 -19.57
CA ASP A 103 13.49 -1.68 -19.57
C ASP A 103 11.99 -1.37 -19.37
N ALA A 104 11.62 -0.10 -19.19
CA ALA A 104 10.25 0.28 -18.91
C ALA A 104 9.40 0.32 -20.18
N VAL A 105 8.39 -0.53 -20.26
CA VAL A 105 7.42 -0.54 -21.36
C VAL A 105 6.38 0.55 -21.16
N HIS A 106 6.72 1.80 -21.49
CA HIS A 106 5.88 2.98 -21.25
C HIS A 106 4.85 3.27 -22.35
N GLN A 107 4.96 2.67 -23.53
CA GLN A 107 4.02 2.83 -24.66
C GLN A 107 3.76 4.30 -25.06
N GLY A 108 4.74 5.16 -24.81
CA GLY A 108 4.67 6.60 -25.13
C GLY A 108 3.93 7.47 -24.13
N LEU A 109 3.55 6.97 -22.95
CA LEU A 109 2.84 7.72 -21.91
C LEU A 109 3.55 7.66 -20.58
N LEU A 110 3.68 8.82 -19.92
CA LEU A 110 4.10 8.98 -18.54
C LEU A 110 3.30 10.12 -17.90
N ALA A 111 2.81 9.91 -16.69
CA ALA A 111 2.17 10.94 -15.87
C ALA A 111 2.82 11.00 -14.49
N GLU A 112 3.03 12.22 -14.01
CA GLU A 112 3.35 12.53 -12.62
C GLU A 112 2.07 12.98 -11.91
N ALA A 113 1.68 12.28 -10.85
CA ALA A 113 0.41 12.52 -10.19
C ALA A 113 0.55 12.49 -8.65
N ASP A 114 -0.39 13.13 -7.95
CA ASP A 114 -0.50 13.01 -6.51
C ASP A 114 -0.96 11.57 -6.15
N HIS A 115 -0.61 11.09 -4.94
CA HIS A 115 -1.18 9.85 -4.42
C HIS A 115 -2.71 9.96 -4.30
N LEU A 116 -3.40 8.83 -4.46
CA LEU A 116 -4.81 8.75 -4.08
C LEU A 116 -4.93 8.65 -2.56
N ASP A 117 -5.96 9.29 -2.01
CA ASP A 117 -6.24 9.20 -0.59
C ASP A 117 -6.58 7.76 -0.20
N SER A 118 -6.03 7.32 0.93
CA SER A 118 -6.38 6.05 1.56
C SER A 118 -7.67 6.25 2.39
N PRO A 119 -8.78 5.58 2.05
CA PRO A 119 -10.00 5.72 2.82
C PRO A 119 -9.87 5.14 4.23
N ASP A 120 -10.69 5.63 5.16
CA ASP A 120 -10.82 5.04 6.50
C ASP A 120 -11.50 3.67 6.39
N ILE A 121 -10.90 2.64 6.99
CA ILE A 121 -11.39 1.25 6.96
C ILE A 121 -12.82 1.13 7.50
N ARG A 122 -13.21 1.95 8.49
CA ARG A 122 -14.53 1.96 9.09
C ARG A 122 -15.63 2.55 8.19
N LYS A 123 -15.22 3.19 7.09
CA LYS A 123 -16.13 3.78 6.10
C LYS A 123 -16.27 2.92 4.84
N LEU A 124 -15.71 1.72 4.84
CA LEU A 124 -15.87 0.81 3.73
C LEU A 124 -17.34 0.39 3.58
N PRO A 125 -17.80 0.15 2.34
CA PRO A 125 -19.14 -0.39 2.09
C PRO A 125 -19.34 -1.72 2.83
N ARG A 126 -20.49 -1.87 3.48
CA ARG A 126 -20.84 -3.09 4.24
C ARG A 126 -21.58 -4.10 3.37
N ASP A 127 -21.11 -4.24 2.14
CA ASP A 127 -21.61 -5.20 1.16
C ASP A 127 -20.45 -5.73 0.32
N GLY A 128 -20.59 -6.94 -0.21
CA GLY A 128 -19.60 -7.53 -1.10
C GLY A 128 -18.32 -7.98 -0.40
N VAL A 129 -17.20 -7.89 -1.11
CA VAL A 129 -15.91 -8.46 -0.70
C VAL A 129 -14.85 -7.36 -0.56
N VAL A 130 -14.03 -7.49 0.49
CA VAL A 130 -12.79 -6.75 0.73
C VAL A 130 -11.63 -7.76 0.73
N LEU A 131 -10.47 -7.40 0.17
CA LEU A 131 -9.24 -8.18 0.31
C LEU A 131 -8.35 -7.56 1.39
N VAL A 132 -7.71 -8.42 2.18
CA VAL A 132 -6.72 -8.02 3.20
C VAL A 132 -5.41 -8.75 2.92
N LEU A 133 -4.32 -8.00 2.77
CA LEU A 133 -3.01 -8.52 2.38
C LEU A 133 -2.05 -8.49 3.56
N ASP A 134 -1.63 -9.67 4.04
CA ASP A 134 -0.68 -9.80 5.14
C ASP A 134 0.74 -10.02 4.62
N GLN A 135 1.57 -8.97 4.65
CA GLN A 135 2.98 -8.99 4.24
C GLN A 135 3.24 -9.41 2.77
N ILE A 136 2.33 -9.08 1.87
CA ILE A 136 2.58 -9.25 0.44
C ILE A 136 3.29 -7.99 -0.07
N THR A 137 4.61 -8.11 -0.32
CA THR A 137 5.50 -6.97 -0.59
C THR A 137 5.91 -6.83 -2.04
N ASP A 138 5.78 -7.89 -2.84
CA ASP A 138 6.11 -7.85 -4.26
C ASP A 138 5.10 -7.01 -5.05
N PRO A 139 5.53 -5.91 -5.72
CA PRO A 139 4.65 -5.04 -6.48
C PRO A 139 3.97 -5.74 -7.67
N HIS A 140 4.57 -6.78 -8.22
CA HIS A 140 3.95 -7.58 -9.28
C HIS A 140 2.76 -8.38 -8.76
N ASN A 141 2.92 -9.03 -7.61
CA ASN A 141 1.83 -9.78 -6.98
C ASN A 141 0.71 -8.84 -6.53
N VAL A 142 1.03 -7.73 -5.85
CA VAL A 142 0.02 -6.75 -5.43
C VAL A 142 -0.70 -6.15 -6.63
N GLY A 143 0.00 -5.84 -7.72
CA GLY A 143 -0.60 -5.34 -8.95
C GLY A 143 -1.54 -6.36 -9.61
N ALA A 144 -1.16 -7.63 -9.68
CA ALA A 144 -2.02 -8.70 -10.20
C ALA A 144 -3.25 -8.94 -9.30
N ILE A 145 -3.09 -8.85 -7.97
CA ILE A 145 -4.20 -8.92 -7.01
C ILE A 145 -5.18 -7.76 -7.23
N LEU A 146 -4.68 -6.54 -7.41
CA LEU A 146 -5.52 -5.36 -7.69
C LEU A 146 -6.32 -5.53 -9.00
N ARG A 147 -5.71 -6.11 -10.05
CA ARG A 147 -6.44 -6.42 -11.29
C ARG A 147 -7.58 -7.42 -11.06
N SER A 148 -7.31 -8.49 -10.31
CA SER A 148 -8.34 -9.45 -9.93
C SER A 148 -9.41 -8.78 -9.06
N ALA A 149 -9.01 -7.93 -8.10
CA ALA A 149 -9.92 -7.17 -7.26
C ALA A 149 -10.86 -6.27 -8.09
N ALA A 150 -10.32 -5.56 -9.10
CA ALA A 150 -11.14 -4.76 -10.01
C ALA A 150 -12.10 -5.62 -10.84
N ALA A 151 -11.63 -6.76 -11.36
CA ALA A 151 -12.46 -7.67 -12.17
C ALA A 151 -13.62 -8.29 -11.36
N PHE A 152 -13.43 -8.53 -10.07
CA PHE A 152 -14.43 -9.09 -9.17
C PHE A 152 -15.17 -8.04 -8.32
N ALA A 153 -15.11 -6.77 -8.69
CA ALA A 153 -15.80 -5.65 -8.01
C ALA A 153 -15.53 -5.58 -6.49
N VAL A 154 -14.30 -5.90 -6.08
CA VAL A 154 -13.85 -5.80 -4.69
C VAL A 154 -13.97 -4.36 -4.20
N LYS A 155 -14.50 -4.16 -3.02
CA LYS A 155 -14.79 -2.81 -2.46
C LYS A 155 -13.53 -2.07 -2.01
N ALA A 156 -12.51 -2.80 -1.54
CA ALA A 156 -11.21 -2.25 -1.18
C ALA A 156 -10.15 -3.35 -1.04
N VAL A 157 -8.88 -2.97 -1.16
CA VAL A 157 -7.74 -3.80 -0.77
C VAL A 157 -7.08 -3.14 0.44
N VAL A 158 -6.99 -3.87 1.56
CA VAL A 158 -6.38 -3.42 2.81
C VAL A 158 -4.98 -4.02 2.94
N THR A 159 -3.99 -3.19 3.24
CA THR A 159 -2.61 -3.64 3.47
C THR A 159 -1.89 -2.74 4.48
N THR A 160 -0.73 -3.17 4.97
CA THR A 160 0.03 -2.35 5.92
C THR A 160 0.92 -1.35 5.20
N ALA A 161 0.97 -0.10 5.68
CA ALA A 161 1.81 0.96 5.12
C ALA A 161 3.31 0.60 5.08
N ARG A 162 3.79 -0.20 6.05
CA ARG A 162 5.21 -0.60 6.14
C ARG A 162 5.61 -1.71 5.17
N HIS A 163 4.68 -2.59 4.79
CA HIS A 163 4.95 -3.81 4.04
C HIS A 163 4.18 -3.85 2.71
N SER A 164 3.52 -2.76 2.36
CA SER A 164 3.00 -2.60 1.00
C SER A 164 4.10 -2.03 0.13
N PRO A 165 4.25 -2.47 -1.11
CA PRO A 165 5.07 -1.73 -2.05
C PRO A 165 4.48 -0.32 -2.14
N GLU A 166 5.35 0.69 -2.08
CA GLU A 166 4.92 2.04 -2.42
C GLU A 166 4.17 2.00 -3.76
N ALA A 167 3.21 2.91 -3.95
CA ALA A 167 2.47 3.01 -5.22
C ALA A 167 3.41 3.48 -6.33
N THR A 168 4.46 2.69 -6.57
CA THR A 168 5.49 2.93 -7.58
C THR A 168 4.95 2.69 -8.97
N GLY A 169 5.66 3.19 -9.98
CA GLY A 169 5.33 2.93 -11.38
C GLY A 169 5.23 1.43 -11.70
N VAL A 170 6.01 0.57 -11.03
CA VAL A 170 5.96 -0.89 -11.21
C VAL A 170 4.63 -1.45 -10.72
N LEU A 171 4.18 -1.07 -9.52
CA LEU A 171 2.88 -1.48 -8.99
C LEU A 171 1.74 -0.98 -9.90
N ALA A 172 1.75 0.31 -10.25
CA ALA A 172 0.74 0.91 -11.11
C ALA A 172 0.67 0.23 -12.49
N LYS A 173 1.84 -0.10 -13.07
CA LYS A 173 1.93 -0.84 -14.34
C LYS A 173 1.37 -2.25 -14.23
N SER A 174 1.75 -3.00 -13.18
CA SER A 174 1.25 -4.36 -12.93
C SER A 174 -0.25 -4.38 -12.68
N ALA A 175 -0.77 -3.39 -11.98
CA ALA A 175 -2.20 -3.22 -11.73
C ALA A 175 -3.00 -2.83 -12.98
N SER A 176 -2.35 -2.38 -14.06
CA SER A 176 -3.00 -2.07 -15.36
C SER A 176 -4.23 -1.16 -15.23
N GLY A 177 -4.14 -0.11 -14.41
CA GLY A 177 -5.22 0.84 -14.15
C GLY A 177 -6.13 0.48 -12.97
N ALA A 178 -6.05 -0.72 -12.40
CA ALA A 178 -6.89 -1.14 -11.28
C ALA A 178 -6.70 -0.29 -10.01
N LEU A 179 -5.52 0.35 -9.83
CA LEU A 179 -5.28 1.33 -8.75
C LEU A 179 -6.25 2.53 -8.78
N GLU A 180 -6.81 2.84 -9.94
CA GLU A 180 -7.76 3.92 -10.10
C GLU A 180 -9.20 3.49 -9.79
N MET A 181 -9.46 2.18 -9.79
CA MET A 181 -10.78 1.57 -9.64
C MET A 181 -11.03 1.04 -8.24
N VAL A 182 -10.01 0.41 -7.63
CA VAL A 182 -10.11 -0.25 -6.32
C VAL A 182 -9.40 0.59 -5.26
N PRO A 183 -10.09 1.06 -4.21
CA PRO A 183 -9.48 1.78 -3.12
C PRO A 183 -8.40 0.94 -2.40
N LEU A 184 -7.22 1.53 -2.20
CA LEU A 184 -6.16 0.93 -1.40
C LEU A 184 -6.15 1.54 0.01
N VAL A 185 -6.48 0.74 1.00
CA VAL A 185 -6.53 1.13 2.42
C VAL A 185 -5.21 0.78 3.09
N LEU A 186 -4.48 1.79 3.51
CA LEU A 186 -3.19 1.64 4.19
C LEU A 186 -3.38 1.73 5.70
N VAL A 187 -3.10 0.62 6.41
CA VAL A 187 -3.21 0.55 7.87
C VAL A 187 -1.85 0.40 8.53
N GLN A 188 -1.72 0.83 9.79
CA GLN A 188 -0.47 0.68 10.55
C GLN A 188 -0.34 -0.71 11.17
N ASN A 189 -1.45 -1.32 11.57
CA ASN A 189 -1.50 -2.63 12.23
C ASN A 189 -2.65 -3.46 11.65
N LEU A 190 -2.31 -4.59 11.03
CA LEU A 190 -3.28 -5.43 10.32
C LEU A 190 -4.25 -6.14 11.28
N ALA A 191 -3.77 -6.66 12.42
CA ALA A 191 -4.64 -7.32 13.39
C ALA A 191 -5.67 -6.34 13.99
N ARG A 192 -5.25 -5.09 14.27
CA ARG A 192 -6.19 -4.04 14.66
C ARG A 192 -7.22 -3.75 13.57
N ALA A 193 -6.77 -3.67 12.33
CA ALA A 193 -7.66 -3.45 11.18
C ALA A 193 -8.67 -4.59 10.99
N LEU A 194 -8.26 -5.85 11.24
CA LEU A 194 -9.17 -7.00 11.21
C LEU A 194 -10.20 -6.94 12.35
N ASN A 195 -9.80 -6.52 13.56
CA ASN A 195 -10.76 -6.28 14.63
C ASN A 195 -11.77 -5.18 14.26
N GLU A 196 -11.30 -4.07 13.67
CA GLU A 196 -12.19 -3.00 13.20
C GLU A 196 -13.16 -3.52 12.11
N LEU A 197 -12.73 -4.39 11.20
CA LEU A 197 -13.61 -5.04 10.21
C LEU A 197 -14.63 -5.98 10.89
N ASN A 198 -14.20 -6.81 11.85
CA ASN A 198 -15.08 -7.67 12.61
C ASN A 198 -16.16 -6.86 13.38
N ASP A 199 -15.75 -5.77 14.04
CA ASP A 199 -16.65 -4.86 14.76
C ASP A 199 -17.66 -4.17 13.79
N GLU A 200 -17.27 -3.92 12.54
CA GLU A 200 -18.13 -3.39 11.48
C GLU A 200 -18.99 -4.47 10.80
N GLY A 201 -18.96 -5.71 11.29
CA GLY A 201 -19.78 -6.81 10.84
C GLY A 201 -19.24 -7.62 9.65
N PHE A 202 -17.98 -7.42 9.26
CA PHE A 202 -17.36 -8.25 8.23
C PHE A 202 -17.06 -9.66 8.77
N MET A 203 -17.41 -10.69 8.01
CA MET A 203 -16.86 -12.01 8.21
C MET A 203 -15.43 -12.04 7.68
N THR A 204 -14.42 -12.18 8.55
CA THR A 204 -13.02 -12.26 8.14
C THR A 204 -12.59 -13.72 7.95
N VAL A 205 -12.20 -14.09 6.74
CA VAL A 205 -11.77 -15.44 6.40
C VAL A 205 -10.30 -15.43 6.01
N GLY A 206 -9.45 -15.98 6.88
CA GLY A 206 -8.03 -16.16 6.63
C GLY A 206 -7.78 -17.35 5.72
N LEU A 207 -6.97 -17.16 4.66
CA LEU A 207 -6.59 -18.25 3.76
C LEU A 207 -5.23 -18.82 4.17
N ASP A 208 -5.24 -20.07 4.60
CA ASP A 208 -4.06 -20.79 5.05
C ASP A 208 -4.16 -22.28 4.71
N SER A 209 -3.05 -22.92 4.34
CA SER A 209 -3.02 -24.36 4.00
C SER A 209 -3.43 -25.27 5.16
N GLU A 210 -3.29 -24.79 6.40
CA GLU A 210 -3.68 -25.50 7.61
C GLU A 210 -5.11 -25.18 8.08
N GLY A 211 -5.90 -24.46 7.27
CA GLY A 211 -7.30 -24.16 7.58
C GLY A 211 -8.13 -25.42 7.81
N ALA A 212 -9.01 -25.40 8.81
CA ALA A 212 -9.82 -26.55 9.18
C ALA A 212 -10.80 -26.96 8.06
N GLU A 213 -11.36 -25.98 7.36
CA GLU A 213 -12.38 -26.18 6.34
C GLU A 213 -11.91 -25.72 4.95
N ASN A 214 -12.48 -26.33 3.90
CA ASN A 214 -12.28 -25.83 2.54
C ASN A 214 -13.10 -24.55 2.33
N LEU A 215 -12.50 -23.51 1.74
CA LEU A 215 -13.17 -22.24 1.44
C LEU A 215 -14.49 -22.42 0.68
N ALA A 216 -14.55 -23.41 -0.21
CA ALA A 216 -15.76 -23.73 -0.97
C ALA A 216 -16.89 -24.29 -0.10
N SER A 217 -16.60 -24.80 1.11
CA SER A 217 -17.58 -25.38 2.04
C SER A 217 -17.95 -24.43 3.17
N VAL A 218 -17.11 -23.44 3.48
CA VAL A 218 -17.40 -22.44 4.54
C VAL A 218 -18.72 -21.72 4.24
N GLU A 219 -19.55 -21.52 5.24
CA GLU A 219 -20.76 -20.70 5.13
C GLU A 219 -20.40 -19.20 5.12
N LEU A 220 -20.11 -18.70 3.91
CA LEU A 220 -19.69 -17.33 3.73
C LEU A 220 -20.85 -16.34 3.88
N GLN A 221 -20.59 -15.21 4.53
CA GLN A 221 -21.55 -14.12 4.76
C GLN A 221 -21.00 -12.80 4.23
N SER A 222 -21.88 -11.96 3.71
CA SER A 222 -21.56 -10.57 3.31
C SER A 222 -21.88 -9.61 4.47
N PRO A 223 -21.03 -8.61 4.73
CA PRO A 223 -19.79 -8.29 4.05
C PRO A 223 -18.65 -9.27 4.38
N LEU A 224 -17.85 -9.62 3.38
CA LEU A 224 -16.76 -10.60 3.50
C LEU A 224 -15.39 -9.93 3.38
N ALA A 225 -14.46 -10.28 4.25
CA ALA A 225 -13.04 -9.92 4.13
C ALA A 225 -12.20 -11.19 3.94
N LEU A 226 -11.63 -11.38 2.74
CA LEU A 226 -10.69 -12.46 2.46
C LEU A 226 -9.27 -12.00 2.78
N VAL A 227 -8.59 -12.74 3.66
CA VAL A 227 -7.27 -12.41 4.17
C VAL A 227 -6.23 -13.36 3.58
N LEU A 228 -5.27 -12.81 2.84
CA LEU A 228 -4.20 -13.57 2.18
C LEU A 228 -2.86 -13.28 2.84
N GLY A 229 -2.11 -14.33 3.12
CA GLY A 229 -0.75 -14.26 3.66
C GLY A 229 0.33 -14.21 2.59
N ALA A 230 1.56 -13.93 3.00
CA ALA A 230 2.72 -13.95 2.13
C ALA A 230 3.00 -15.36 1.58
N GLU A 231 3.50 -15.40 0.34
CA GLU A 231 3.89 -16.66 -0.30
C GLU A 231 4.92 -17.43 0.53
N GLY A 232 4.69 -18.71 0.72
CA GLY A 232 5.54 -19.63 1.51
C GLY A 232 5.46 -19.49 3.03
N LYS A 233 5.05 -18.32 3.57
CA LYS A 233 4.92 -18.10 5.01
C LYS A 233 3.47 -18.15 5.52
N GLY A 234 2.50 -18.00 4.63
CA GLY A 234 1.09 -17.91 4.99
C GLY A 234 0.74 -16.67 5.82
N LEU A 235 -0.28 -16.78 6.63
CA LEU A 235 -0.71 -15.74 7.56
C LEU A 235 0.18 -15.70 8.80
N ARG A 236 0.49 -14.49 9.30
CA ARG A 236 1.09 -14.37 10.62
C ARG A 236 0.14 -14.91 11.70
N GLN A 237 0.70 -15.44 12.78
CA GLN A 237 -0.06 -16.04 13.88
C GLN A 237 -1.18 -15.11 14.37
N LEU A 238 -0.87 -13.87 14.72
CA LEU A 238 -1.86 -12.92 15.21
C LEU A 238 -2.94 -12.58 14.16
N THR A 239 -2.57 -12.51 12.87
CA THR A 239 -3.55 -12.33 11.78
C THR A 239 -4.50 -13.51 11.70
N ARG A 240 -3.97 -14.74 11.77
CA ARG A 240 -4.74 -16.00 11.77
C ARG A 240 -5.72 -16.05 12.96
N GLU A 241 -5.25 -15.74 14.16
CA GLU A 241 -6.05 -15.74 15.39
C GLU A 241 -7.15 -14.68 15.42
N THR A 242 -6.96 -13.58 14.66
CA THR A 242 -7.93 -12.48 14.60
C THR A 242 -9.02 -12.72 13.55
N CYS A 243 -8.79 -13.62 12.58
CA CYS A 243 -9.82 -13.99 11.60
C CYS A 243 -10.96 -14.76 12.26
N SER A 244 -12.20 -14.51 11.80
CA SER A 244 -13.39 -15.24 12.27
C SER A 244 -13.33 -16.72 11.92
N VAL A 245 -12.76 -17.03 10.75
CA VAL A 245 -12.56 -18.39 10.22
C VAL A 245 -11.21 -18.47 9.53
N VAL A 246 -10.54 -19.61 9.60
CA VAL A 246 -9.37 -19.93 8.77
C VAL A 246 -9.73 -21.10 7.85
N ALA A 247 -9.67 -20.84 6.56
CA ALA A 247 -10.04 -21.78 5.52
C ALA A 247 -8.85 -22.13 4.63
N ARG A 248 -8.87 -23.31 4.02
CA ARG A 248 -7.90 -23.74 3.01
C ARG A 248 -8.53 -23.85 1.63
N MET A 249 -7.70 -23.90 0.63
CA MET A 249 -8.09 -24.28 -0.72
C MET A 249 -7.45 -25.63 -1.04
N ASP A 250 -8.27 -26.67 -1.25
CA ASP A 250 -7.78 -28.01 -1.54
C ASP A 250 -7.16 -28.09 -2.93
N MET A 251 -5.96 -28.63 -3.02
CA MET A 251 -5.23 -28.82 -4.27
C MET A 251 -4.92 -30.31 -4.44
N PRO A 252 -5.51 -30.98 -5.46
CA PRO A 252 -5.36 -32.41 -5.65
C PRO A 252 -3.96 -32.81 -6.15
N GLY A 253 -3.23 -31.88 -6.79
CA GLY A 253 -1.91 -32.14 -7.35
C GLY A 253 -0.81 -32.29 -6.29
N GLU A 254 0.42 -32.54 -6.73
CA GLU A 254 1.60 -32.63 -5.87
C GLU A 254 2.00 -31.25 -5.30
N ILE A 255 1.81 -30.18 -6.10
CA ILE A 255 2.08 -28.81 -5.65
C ILE A 255 0.90 -28.35 -4.79
N LYS A 256 1.18 -28.03 -3.52
CA LYS A 256 0.18 -27.63 -2.52
C LYS A 256 0.09 -26.12 -2.26
N SER A 257 0.79 -25.31 -3.04
CA SER A 257 0.74 -23.85 -2.94
C SER A 257 0.59 -23.24 -4.32
N LEU A 258 -0.09 -22.07 -4.37
CA LEU A 258 -0.20 -21.23 -5.55
C LEU A 258 0.55 -19.93 -5.31
N ASN A 259 0.98 -19.30 -6.41
CA ASN A 259 1.34 -17.88 -6.33
C ASN A 259 0.17 -17.10 -5.71
N VAL A 260 0.47 -16.16 -4.83
CA VAL A 260 -0.54 -15.46 -4.03
C VAL A 260 -1.56 -14.68 -4.87
N SER A 261 -1.17 -14.18 -6.04
CA SER A 261 -2.13 -13.49 -6.94
C SER A 261 -3.11 -14.45 -7.59
N ASN A 262 -2.69 -15.68 -7.90
CA ASN A 262 -3.57 -16.74 -8.39
C ASN A 262 -4.50 -17.23 -7.28
N ALA A 263 -3.98 -17.39 -6.06
CA ALA A 263 -4.78 -17.72 -4.88
C ALA A 263 -5.86 -16.67 -4.62
N ALA A 264 -5.51 -15.36 -4.74
CA ALA A 264 -6.46 -14.27 -4.60
C ALA A 264 -7.58 -14.32 -5.65
N ALA A 265 -7.24 -14.56 -6.93
CA ALA A 265 -8.24 -14.66 -8.00
C ALA A 265 -9.20 -15.83 -7.78
N LEU A 266 -8.68 -17.01 -7.38
CA LEU A 266 -9.50 -18.19 -7.10
C LEU A 266 -10.39 -17.95 -5.88
N ALA A 267 -9.86 -17.39 -4.80
CA ALA A 267 -10.63 -17.09 -3.60
C ALA A 267 -11.76 -16.09 -3.87
N LEU A 268 -11.49 -15.06 -4.68
CA LEU A 268 -12.50 -14.09 -5.11
C LEU A 268 -13.59 -14.73 -5.96
N TYR A 269 -13.22 -15.62 -6.88
CA TYR A 269 -14.18 -16.37 -7.67
C TYR A 269 -15.10 -17.22 -6.79
N ILE A 270 -14.53 -17.99 -5.85
CA ILE A 270 -15.29 -18.81 -4.90
C ILE A 270 -16.19 -17.92 -4.03
N GLY A 271 -15.64 -16.87 -3.43
CA GLY A 271 -16.37 -15.94 -2.56
C GLY A 271 -17.56 -15.31 -3.27
N ASN A 272 -17.35 -14.72 -4.44
CA ASN A 272 -18.40 -14.05 -5.21
C ASN A 272 -19.48 -15.03 -5.68
N THR A 273 -19.09 -16.23 -6.12
CA THR A 273 -20.05 -17.29 -6.51
C THR A 273 -20.91 -17.73 -5.33
N ARG A 274 -20.30 -17.97 -4.18
CA ARG A 274 -20.99 -18.40 -2.96
C ARG A 274 -21.93 -17.32 -2.40
N LEU A 275 -21.53 -16.06 -2.47
CA LEU A 275 -22.33 -14.90 -2.05
C LEU A 275 -23.34 -14.45 -3.11
N LYS A 276 -23.38 -15.08 -4.29
CA LYS A 276 -24.26 -14.72 -5.42
C LYS A 276 -24.09 -13.26 -5.85
N LEU A 277 -22.85 -12.80 -5.93
CA LEU A 277 -22.48 -11.44 -6.34
C LEU A 277 -22.13 -11.35 -7.84
N MET A 278 -22.15 -12.46 -8.54
CA MET A 278 -21.96 -12.57 -10.02
C MET A 278 -23.27 -12.94 -10.69
#